data_ae12c34ae9cfdda2683ab56027f122dc
#
_entry.id   ae12c34ae9cfdda2683ab56027f122dc
#
_cell.length_a   1.000
_cell.length_b   1.000
_cell.length_c   1.000
_cell.angle_alpha   90.00
_cell.angle_beta   90.00
_cell.angle_gamma   90.00
#
_symmetry.space_group_name_H-M   'P 1'
#
loop_
_entity.id
_entity.type
_entity.pdbx_description
1 polymer ?
#
loop_
_entity_poly.entity_id
_entity_poly.type
_entity_poly.pdbx_seq_one_letter_code
_entity_poly.pdbx_strand_id
1 'polypeptide(L)'
;PILRRLTGMDWSFNLRDTLVLSRLHNPSLDGGHSLRAWGERLGNYKDDYQGGWEEYSHEMLTYCQQDVRVTKILYEHLKFTSEQFSAVDIEHKTADIIREQTDNGMILNEERAYELLAEMKEKVLDIEDEVHERFKPLPVWVELPHPKEKTHNKDGSISKRYQAQLDKGAHFEDDKWGYYEYPEFNLGSRQQIAKYLQHFGWKPKSFTEKGNPIVDEKVLKTVKIPEAQLIVDYLTLTKRIAMVKSWVEAIDERTGRVHGRVNPCGAVTGRMTHSKPNCAQVPAT
;
A
#
# COMPACT_ATOMS: atom_id res chain seq x y z
N PRO A 1 9.48 28.03 0.40
CA PRO A 1 10.71 27.62 1.15
C PRO A 1 11.93 27.56 0.25
N ILE A 2 11.87 26.77 -0.85
CA ILE A 2 12.99 26.61 -1.80
C ILE A 2 13.42 27.95 -2.39
N LEU A 3 12.50 28.75 -2.91
CA LEU A 3 12.79 30.07 -3.46
C LEU A 3 13.43 30.99 -2.42
N ARG A 4 12.91 31.00 -1.16
CA ARG A 4 13.52 31.77 -0.07
C ARG A 4 14.98 31.33 0.21
N ARG A 5 15.22 30.01 0.25
CA ARG A 5 16.58 29.48 0.45
C ARG A 5 17.52 29.83 -0.72
N LEU A 6 17.02 29.78 -1.95
CA LEU A 6 17.82 30.05 -3.14
C LEU A 6 18.07 31.53 -3.42
N THR A 7 17.09 32.40 -3.14
CA THR A 7 17.14 33.82 -3.53
C THR A 7 17.44 34.75 -2.35
N GLY A 8 17.34 34.27 -1.11
CA GLY A 8 17.41 35.10 0.08
C GLY A 8 16.28 36.13 0.22
N MET A 9 15.31 36.15 -0.70
CA MET A 9 14.21 37.08 -0.67
C MET A 9 13.16 36.71 0.36
N ASP A 10 12.64 37.69 1.07
CA ASP A 10 11.47 37.49 1.93
C ASP A 10 10.19 37.56 1.08
N TRP A 11 9.63 36.39 0.83
CA TRP A 11 8.38 36.23 0.10
C TRP A 11 7.22 36.33 1.09
N SER A 12 6.90 37.52 1.54
CA SER A 12 5.77 37.83 2.44
C SER A 12 4.44 37.87 1.69
N PHE A 13 4.19 36.94 0.78
CA PHE A 13 2.95 36.86 0.05
C PHE A 13 1.90 36.05 0.77
N ASN A 14 0.64 36.34 0.50
CA ASN A 14 -0.46 35.44 0.78
C ASN A 14 -0.34 34.22 -0.15
N LEU A 15 0.37 33.19 0.29
CA LEU A 15 0.47 31.95 -0.45
C LEU A 15 -0.90 31.27 -0.52
N ARG A 16 -1.26 30.81 -1.72
CA ARG A 16 -2.45 29.98 -1.95
C ARG A 16 -2.04 28.77 -2.77
N ASP A 17 -2.16 27.61 -2.17
CA ASP A 17 -1.88 26.33 -2.84
C ASP A 17 -3.15 25.85 -3.54
N THR A 18 -3.14 25.80 -4.87
CA THR A 18 -4.29 25.37 -5.67
C THR A 18 -4.66 23.91 -5.44
N LEU A 19 -3.76 23.06 -4.97
CA LEU A 19 -4.08 21.69 -4.58
C LEU A 19 -4.95 21.67 -3.31
N VAL A 20 -4.60 22.48 -2.33
CA VAL A 20 -5.40 22.65 -1.10
C VAL A 20 -6.77 23.23 -1.45
N LEU A 21 -6.80 24.30 -2.26
CA LEU A 21 -8.05 24.90 -2.73
C LEU A 21 -8.92 23.89 -3.48
N SER A 22 -8.35 23.11 -4.38
CA SER A 22 -9.07 22.08 -5.13
C SER A 22 -9.72 21.03 -4.22
N ARG A 23 -9.00 20.59 -3.19
CA ARG A 23 -9.52 19.61 -2.22
C ARG A 23 -10.61 20.17 -1.32
N LEU A 24 -10.49 21.43 -0.91
CA LEU A 24 -11.54 22.13 -0.16
C LEU A 24 -12.78 22.38 -1.02
N HIS A 25 -12.60 22.64 -2.32
CA HIS A 25 -13.69 22.86 -3.25
C HIS A 25 -14.52 21.57 -3.46
N ASN A 26 -13.89 20.45 -3.72
CA ASN A 26 -14.56 19.15 -3.86
C ASN A 26 -13.59 18.00 -3.50
N PRO A 27 -13.63 17.45 -2.28
CA PRO A 27 -12.71 16.40 -1.86
C PRO A 27 -12.87 15.08 -2.63
N SER A 28 -14.02 14.85 -3.28
CA SER A 28 -14.35 13.63 -4.03
C SER A 28 -14.29 13.84 -5.54
N LEU A 29 -13.43 14.73 -6.03
CA LEU A 29 -13.36 15.10 -7.43
C LEU A 29 -12.92 13.91 -8.32
N ASP A 30 -13.79 13.53 -9.25
CA ASP A 30 -13.51 12.46 -10.21
C ASP A 30 -12.25 12.78 -11.05
N GLY A 31 -11.37 11.77 -11.22
CA GLY A 31 -10.08 11.97 -11.89
C GLY A 31 -9.02 12.68 -11.05
N GLY A 32 -9.34 13.06 -9.80
CA GLY A 32 -8.41 13.60 -8.81
C GLY A 32 -8.06 15.08 -9.00
N HIS A 33 -7.07 15.54 -8.23
CA HIS A 33 -6.71 16.96 -8.04
C HIS A 33 -5.40 17.37 -8.71
N SER A 34 -4.81 16.51 -9.55
CA SER A 34 -3.56 16.84 -10.24
C SER A 34 -3.74 18.03 -11.19
N LEU A 35 -2.68 18.80 -11.41
CA LEU A 35 -2.70 19.91 -12.35
C LEU A 35 -3.05 19.43 -13.77
N ARG A 36 -2.62 18.22 -14.15
CA ARG A 36 -3.00 17.57 -15.42
C ARG A 36 -4.51 17.38 -15.50
N ALA A 37 -5.12 16.75 -14.50
CA ALA A 37 -6.57 16.50 -14.47
C ALA A 37 -7.38 17.81 -14.51
N TRP A 38 -6.87 18.86 -13.86
CA TRP A 38 -7.49 20.19 -13.96
C TRP A 38 -7.28 20.83 -15.34
N GLY A 39 -6.11 20.68 -15.94
CA GLY A 39 -5.85 21.15 -17.29
C GLY A 39 -6.82 20.54 -18.31
N GLU A 40 -7.09 19.24 -18.19
CA GLU A 40 -8.08 18.52 -19.01
C GLU A 40 -9.51 19.09 -18.81
N ARG A 41 -9.94 19.28 -17.57
CA ARG A 41 -11.27 19.83 -17.25
C ARG A 41 -11.46 21.27 -17.73
N LEU A 42 -10.41 22.06 -17.67
CA LEU A 42 -10.44 23.48 -18.05
C LEU A 42 -10.15 23.71 -19.55
N GLY A 43 -9.94 22.65 -20.32
CA GLY A 43 -9.56 22.73 -21.74
C GLY A 43 -8.21 23.43 -21.96
N ASN A 44 -7.33 23.41 -20.97
CA ASN A 44 -6.00 24.00 -21.02
C ASN A 44 -4.97 22.95 -20.61
N TYR A 45 -4.61 22.13 -21.59
CA TYR A 45 -3.84 20.91 -21.36
C TYR A 45 -2.43 21.22 -20.87
N LYS A 46 -1.99 20.39 -19.91
CA LYS A 46 -0.62 20.36 -19.44
C LYS A 46 0.23 19.57 -20.42
N ASP A 47 1.34 20.16 -20.88
CA ASP A 47 2.30 19.48 -21.71
C ASP A 47 3.01 18.33 -20.97
N ASP A 48 3.45 17.32 -21.70
CA ASP A 48 4.29 16.25 -21.19
C ASP A 48 5.76 16.55 -21.48
N TYR A 49 6.51 16.91 -20.43
CA TYR A 49 7.95 17.06 -20.53
C TYR A 49 8.63 15.72 -20.25
N GLN A 50 9.43 15.26 -21.22
CA GLN A 50 10.16 13.99 -21.16
C GLN A 50 11.68 14.16 -21.01
N GLY A 51 12.16 15.40 -20.90
CA GLY A 51 13.58 15.71 -20.73
C GLY A 51 14.10 15.51 -19.31
N GLY A 52 15.42 15.56 -19.13
CA GLY A 52 16.08 15.61 -17.83
C GLY A 52 15.83 16.92 -17.09
N TRP A 53 16.08 16.93 -15.78
CA TRP A 53 15.91 18.10 -14.89
C TRP A 53 17.26 18.63 -14.37
N GLU A 54 18.36 18.03 -14.81
CA GLU A 54 19.72 18.34 -14.35
C GLU A 54 20.24 19.63 -14.98
N GLU A 55 19.87 19.89 -16.26
CA GLU A 55 20.30 21.05 -17.02
C GLU A 55 19.12 21.81 -17.57
N TYR A 56 19.29 23.14 -17.68
CA TYR A 56 18.28 24.03 -18.28
C TYR A 56 18.08 23.73 -19.76
N SER A 57 16.81 23.62 -20.18
CA SER A 57 16.43 23.62 -21.61
C SER A 57 15.25 24.56 -21.87
N HIS A 58 15.15 25.00 -23.14
CA HIS A 58 14.01 25.84 -23.56
C HIS A 58 12.68 25.12 -23.47
N GLU A 59 12.67 23.83 -23.69
CA GLU A 59 11.50 22.95 -23.54
C GLU A 59 11.06 22.88 -22.07
N MET A 60 12.01 22.75 -21.13
CA MET A 60 11.73 22.82 -19.69
C MET A 60 11.08 24.17 -19.32
N LEU A 61 11.59 25.29 -19.85
CA LEU A 61 11.00 26.60 -19.61
C LEU A 61 9.57 26.67 -20.13
N THR A 62 9.31 26.21 -21.36
CA THR A 62 7.99 26.19 -21.98
C THR A 62 7.00 25.35 -21.14
N TYR A 63 7.43 24.17 -20.70
CA TYR A 63 6.66 23.32 -19.78
C TYR A 63 6.31 24.04 -18.47
N CYS A 64 7.29 24.68 -17.82
CA CYS A 64 7.07 25.44 -16.60
C CYS A 64 6.11 26.63 -16.81
N GLN A 65 6.22 27.32 -17.93
CA GLN A 65 5.29 28.42 -18.27
C GLN A 65 3.85 27.93 -18.44
N GLN A 66 3.68 26.77 -19.06
CA GLN A 66 2.36 26.16 -19.22
C GLN A 66 1.77 25.73 -17.87
N ASP A 67 2.58 25.13 -16.98
CA ASP A 67 2.15 24.80 -15.61
C ASP A 67 1.68 26.03 -14.83
N VAL A 68 2.36 27.15 -14.96
CA VAL A 68 1.96 28.43 -14.33
C VAL A 68 0.64 28.94 -14.91
N ARG A 69 0.43 28.86 -16.23
CA ARG A 69 -0.83 29.27 -16.88
C ARG A 69 -2.00 28.42 -16.37
N VAL A 70 -1.86 27.10 -16.37
CA VAL A 70 -2.91 26.18 -15.87
C VAL A 70 -3.21 26.46 -14.41
N THR A 71 -2.18 26.66 -13.57
CA THR A 71 -2.33 27.00 -12.15
C THR A 71 -3.10 28.30 -11.95
N LYS A 72 -2.81 29.34 -12.75
CA LYS A 72 -3.52 30.62 -12.71
C LYS A 72 -4.99 30.45 -13.07
N ILE A 73 -5.30 29.78 -14.18
CA ILE A 73 -6.66 29.53 -14.62
C ILE A 73 -7.43 28.72 -13.56
N LEU A 74 -6.80 27.69 -12.98
CA LEU A 74 -7.36 26.91 -11.89
C LEU A 74 -7.70 27.80 -10.68
N TYR A 75 -6.78 28.66 -10.26
CA TYR A 75 -7.00 29.57 -9.14
C TYR A 75 -8.19 30.49 -9.41
N GLU A 76 -8.30 31.06 -10.60
CA GLU A 76 -9.40 31.93 -11.03
C GLU A 76 -10.73 31.16 -11.13
N HIS A 77 -10.69 29.88 -11.51
CA HIS A 77 -11.87 29.01 -11.61
C HIS A 77 -12.45 28.66 -10.25
N LEU A 78 -11.62 28.36 -9.24
CA LEU A 78 -12.06 27.91 -7.93
C LEU A 78 -12.85 28.95 -7.12
N LYS A 79 -12.69 30.25 -7.36
CA LYS A 79 -13.50 31.40 -6.85
C LYS A 79 -13.97 31.27 -5.41
N PHE A 80 -13.05 31.14 -4.45
CA PHE A 80 -13.42 31.12 -3.04
C PHE A 80 -14.04 32.45 -2.60
N THR A 81 -15.15 32.35 -1.87
CA THR A 81 -15.82 33.52 -1.27
C THR A 81 -15.17 33.95 0.04
N SER A 82 -15.42 35.16 0.51
CA SER A 82 -14.91 35.67 1.78
C SER A 82 -15.27 34.76 2.98
N GLU A 83 -16.41 34.11 2.95
CA GLU A 83 -16.88 33.20 4.00
C GLU A 83 -16.04 31.92 4.06
N GLN A 84 -15.49 31.50 2.94
CA GLN A 84 -14.66 30.31 2.82
C GLN A 84 -13.16 30.55 3.18
N PHE A 85 -12.75 31.82 3.29
CA PHE A 85 -11.35 32.15 3.57
C PHE A 85 -10.87 31.65 4.93
N SER A 86 -11.75 31.54 5.95
CA SER A 86 -11.34 30.97 7.23
C SER A 86 -10.87 29.53 7.12
N ALA A 87 -11.56 28.69 6.37
CA ALA A 87 -11.15 27.30 6.11
C ALA A 87 -9.86 27.24 5.28
N VAL A 88 -9.76 28.07 4.24
CA VAL A 88 -8.56 28.19 3.40
C VAL A 88 -7.35 28.61 4.26
N ASP A 89 -7.51 29.60 5.14
CA ASP A 89 -6.42 30.09 5.99
C ASP A 89 -5.99 29.05 7.04
N ILE A 90 -6.95 28.31 7.62
CA ILE A 90 -6.63 27.20 8.55
C ILE A 90 -5.80 26.14 7.85
N GLU A 91 -6.22 25.69 6.67
CA GLU A 91 -5.50 24.65 5.93
C GLU A 91 -4.09 25.09 5.49
N HIS A 92 -3.92 26.34 5.06
CA HIS A 92 -2.61 26.87 4.71
C HIS A 92 -1.69 27.02 5.93
N LYS A 93 -2.20 27.52 7.06
CA LYS A 93 -1.45 27.56 8.32
C LYS A 93 -1.08 26.16 8.80
N THR A 94 -2.01 25.20 8.69
CA THR A 94 -1.74 23.79 9.01
C THR A 94 -0.65 23.24 8.10
N ALA A 95 -0.69 23.52 6.80
CA ALA A 95 0.35 23.08 5.86
C ALA A 95 1.73 23.66 6.22
N ASP A 96 1.80 24.92 6.70
CA ASP A 96 3.06 25.53 7.17
C ASP A 96 3.61 24.82 8.42
N ILE A 97 2.75 24.52 9.41
CA ILE A 97 3.12 23.78 10.61
C ILE A 97 3.62 22.36 10.24
N ILE A 98 2.88 21.68 9.37
CA ILE A 98 3.26 20.33 8.91
C ILE A 98 4.59 20.36 8.15
N ARG A 99 4.85 21.38 7.36
CA ARG A 99 6.15 21.55 6.70
C ARG A 99 7.28 21.69 7.72
N GLU A 100 7.11 22.55 8.73
CA GLU A 100 8.09 22.72 9.79
C GLU A 100 8.32 21.43 10.57
N GLN A 101 7.25 20.70 10.89
CA GLN A 101 7.34 19.38 11.51
C GLN A 101 8.11 18.38 10.63
N THR A 102 7.83 18.37 9.32
CA THR A 102 8.52 17.49 8.36
C THR A 102 10.00 17.87 8.22
N ASP A 103 10.30 19.17 8.11
CA ASP A 103 11.68 19.67 8.01
C ASP A 103 12.49 19.35 9.28
N ASN A 104 11.87 19.46 10.45
CA ASN A 104 12.51 19.11 11.74
C ASN A 104 12.70 17.60 11.88
N GLY A 105 11.76 16.80 11.42
CA GLY A 105 11.77 15.34 11.60
C GLY A 105 11.66 14.92 13.08
N MET A 106 11.69 13.61 13.30
CA MET A 106 11.64 12.99 14.64
C MET A 106 12.90 12.18 14.88
N ILE A 107 13.45 12.26 16.09
CA ILE A 107 14.55 11.37 16.51
C ILE A 107 13.99 9.98 16.75
N LEU A 108 14.60 8.99 16.13
CA LEU A 108 14.32 7.58 16.39
C LEU A 108 15.44 6.99 17.22
N ASN A 109 15.12 6.29 18.31
CA ASN A 109 16.10 5.47 19.00
C ASN A 109 16.35 4.20 18.17
N GLU A 110 17.40 4.23 17.36
CA GLU A 110 17.71 3.18 16.39
C GLU A 110 18.07 1.86 17.08
N GLU A 111 18.87 1.90 18.15
CA GLU A 111 19.26 0.73 18.92
C GLU A 111 18.01 0.01 19.45
N ARG A 112 17.11 0.73 20.12
CA ARG A 112 15.84 0.16 20.62
C ARG A 112 14.92 -0.33 19.51
N ALA A 113 14.95 0.32 18.36
CA ALA A 113 14.17 -0.13 17.19
C ALA A 113 14.66 -1.48 16.66
N TYR A 114 15.98 -1.70 16.60
CA TYR A 114 16.56 -2.99 16.19
C TYR A 114 16.30 -4.09 17.22
N GLU A 115 16.43 -3.80 18.51
CA GLU A 115 16.06 -4.74 19.58
C GLU A 115 14.60 -5.17 19.45
N LEU A 116 13.69 -4.20 19.32
CA LEU A 116 12.26 -4.46 19.14
C LEU A 116 11.97 -5.30 17.89
N LEU A 117 12.66 -5.03 16.79
CA LEU A 117 12.55 -5.83 15.56
C LEU A 117 13.01 -7.29 15.80
N ALA A 118 14.10 -7.49 16.55
CA ALA A 118 14.58 -8.82 16.88
C ALA A 118 13.56 -9.59 17.75
N GLU A 119 13.08 -8.96 18.84
CA GLU A 119 12.06 -9.52 19.73
C GLU A 119 10.77 -9.91 18.97
N MET A 120 10.31 -9.04 18.07
CA MET A 120 9.10 -9.32 17.29
C MET A 120 9.30 -10.44 16.26
N LYS A 121 10.49 -10.52 15.63
CA LYS A 121 10.80 -11.59 14.68
C LYS A 121 10.90 -12.96 15.38
N GLU A 122 11.50 -13.02 16.55
CA GLU A 122 11.54 -14.24 17.37
C GLU A 122 10.13 -14.73 17.66
N LYS A 123 9.25 -13.86 18.14
CA LYS A 123 7.84 -14.21 18.37
C LYS A 123 7.10 -14.66 17.11
N VAL A 124 7.45 -14.11 15.95
CA VAL A 124 6.87 -14.56 14.68
C VAL A 124 7.30 -15.98 14.36
N LEU A 125 8.57 -16.32 14.57
CA LEU A 125 9.08 -17.70 14.37
C LEU A 125 8.38 -18.69 15.33
N ASP A 126 8.23 -18.34 16.60
CA ASP A 126 7.52 -19.17 17.57
C ASP A 126 6.07 -19.45 17.12
N ILE A 127 5.38 -18.43 16.60
CA ILE A 127 4.02 -18.58 16.07
C ILE A 127 4.01 -19.43 14.80
N GLU A 128 4.97 -19.26 13.90
CA GLU A 128 5.08 -20.07 12.69
C GLU A 128 5.27 -21.56 13.03
N ASP A 129 6.14 -21.87 13.97
CA ASP A 129 6.37 -23.23 14.44
C ASP A 129 5.09 -23.84 15.06
N GLU A 130 4.43 -23.12 15.98
CA GLU A 130 3.18 -23.56 16.59
C GLU A 130 2.07 -23.76 15.54
N VAL A 131 2.00 -22.89 14.56
CA VAL A 131 1.01 -22.99 13.48
C VAL A 131 1.31 -24.20 12.60
N HIS A 132 2.56 -24.46 12.22
CA HIS A 132 2.92 -25.63 11.42
C HIS A 132 2.66 -26.97 12.15
N GLU A 133 2.74 -26.98 13.47
CA GLU A 133 2.32 -28.15 14.25
C GLU A 133 0.80 -28.38 14.21
N ARG A 134 0.01 -27.32 14.28
CA ARG A 134 -1.46 -27.39 14.36
C ARG A 134 -2.15 -27.45 12.99
N PHE A 135 -1.62 -26.74 12.01
CA PHE A 135 -2.19 -26.65 10.66
C PHE A 135 -1.47 -27.61 9.71
N LYS A 136 -1.84 -28.90 9.77
CA LYS A 136 -1.27 -29.88 8.84
C LYS A 136 -1.64 -29.54 7.40
N PRO A 137 -0.77 -29.82 6.42
CA PRO A 137 -1.03 -29.55 5.01
C PRO A 137 -2.38 -30.12 4.56
N LEU A 138 -3.24 -29.26 4.01
CA LEU A 138 -4.52 -29.68 3.44
C LEU A 138 -4.33 -30.03 1.95
N PRO A 139 -5.01 -31.08 1.46
CA PRO A 139 -4.96 -31.45 0.05
C PRO A 139 -5.52 -30.34 -0.83
N VAL A 140 -4.77 -30.01 -1.87
CA VAL A 140 -5.18 -29.09 -2.93
C VAL A 140 -5.12 -29.83 -4.25
N TRP A 141 -6.29 -29.94 -4.92
CA TRP A 141 -6.36 -30.53 -6.23
C TRP A 141 -5.70 -29.65 -7.28
N VAL A 142 -4.74 -30.21 -8.01
CA VAL A 142 -4.06 -29.56 -9.15
C VAL A 142 -4.57 -30.21 -10.41
N GLU A 143 -5.46 -29.51 -11.12
CA GLU A 143 -5.99 -29.98 -12.40
C GLU A 143 -4.92 -29.89 -13.49
N LEU A 144 -4.71 -30.97 -14.19
CA LEU A 144 -3.82 -31.06 -15.34
C LEU A 144 -4.64 -31.13 -16.63
N PRO A 145 -4.06 -30.69 -17.76
CA PRO A 145 -4.68 -30.95 -19.06
C PRO A 145 -4.90 -32.45 -19.25
N HIS A 146 -6.11 -32.81 -19.69
CA HIS A 146 -6.47 -34.20 -19.97
C HIS A 146 -5.37 -34.85 -20.82
N PRO A 147 -4.88 -36.04 -20.47
CA PRO A 147 -3.84 -36.75 -21.22
C PRO A 147 -4.41 -37.28 -22.55
N LYS A 148 -4.71 -36.35 -23.49
CA LYS A 148 -5.16 -36.73 -24.84
C LYS A 148 -4.13 -37.70 -25.42
N GLU A 149 -4.57 -38.81 -26.05
CA GLU A 149 -3.88 -39.83 -26.82
C GLU A 149 -2.32 -39.95 -26.83
N LYS A 150 -1.58 -38.98 -26.21
CA LYS A 150 -0.10 -38.94 -26.13
C LYS A 150 0.43 -39.47 -24.79
N THR A 151 -0.18 -40.52 -24.29
CA THR A 151 0.31 -41.21 -23.09
C THR A 151 1.54 -42.09 -23.40
N HIS A 152 1.66 -42.55 -24.65
CA HIS A 152 2.75 -43.43 -25.12
C HIS A 152 3.49 -42.82 -26.32
N ASN A 153 4.76 -43.11 -26.42
CA ASN A 153 5.62 -42.85 -27.59
C ASN A 153 5.28 -43.80 -28.73
N LYS A 154 5.84 -43.57 -29.93
CA LYS A 154 5.63 -44.40 -31.10
C LYS A 154 6.16 -45.84 -30.92
N ASP A 155 7.09 -46.05 -30.02
CA ASP A 155 7.69 -47.36 -29.67
C ASP A 155 6.88 -48.11 -28.59
N GLY A 156 5.75 -47.59 -28.16
CA GLY A 156 4.89 -48.15 -27.11
C GLY A 156 5.33 -47.84 -25.67
N SER A 157 6.45 -47.16 -25.47
CA SER A 157 6.87 -46.71 -24.13
C SER A 157 6.03 -45.56 -23.61
N ILE A 158 5.87 -45.46 -22.29
CA ILE A 158 5.16 -44.35 -21.65
C ILE A 158 5.94 -43.04 -21.91
N SER A 159 5.24 -42.00 -22.34
CA SER A 159 5.89 -40.70 -22.56
C SER A 159 6.42 -40.12 -21.25
N LYS A 160 7.61 -39.51 -21.27
CA LYS A 160 8.25 -38.89 -20.08
C LYS A 160 7.31 -37.90 -19.35
N ARG A 161 6.52 -37.16 -20.10
CA ARG A 161 5.56 -36.20 -19.53
C ARG A 161 4.43 -36.90 -18.76
N TYR A 162 3.90 -37.98 -19.33
CA TYR A 162 2.82 -38.71 -18.69
C TYR A 162 3.36 -39.50 -17.49
N GLN A 163 4.55 -40.11 -17.58
CA GLN A 163 5.21 -40.72 -16.45
C GLN A 163 5.41 -39.73 -15.29
N ALA A 164 5.92 -38.54 -15.55
CA ALA A 164 6.11 -37.51 -14.52
C ALA A 164 4.79 -37.06 -13.86
N GLN A 165 3.65 -37.15 -14.54
CA GLN A 165 2.35 -36.93 -13.95
C GLN A 165 1.90 -38.10 -13.06
N LEU A 166 2.11 -39.34 -13.52
CA LEU A 166 1.83 -40.54 -12.73
C LEU A 166 2.71 -40.61 -11.46
N ASP A 167 3.97 -40.22 -11.56
CA ASP A 167 4.90 -40.18 -10.42
C ASP A 167 4.44 -39.18 -9.34
N LYS A 168 3.67 -38.15 -9.72
CA LYS A 168 3.00 -37.20 -8.81
C LYS A 168 1.67 -37.75 -8.27
N GLY A 169 1.23 -38.93 -8.66
CA GLY A 169 -0.03 -39.55 -8.27
C GLY A 169 -1.22 -39.03 -9.06
N ALA A 170 -1.00 -38.54 -10.31
CA ALA A 170 -2.10 -38.04 -11.12
C ALA A 170 -3.10 -39.18 -11.46
N HIS A 171 -4.37 -38.90 -11.31
CA HIS A 171 -5.50 -39.77 -11.53
C HIS A 171 -6.72 -38.97 -12.01
N PHE A 172 -7.77 -39.70 -12.41
CA PHE A 172 -9.05 -39.07 -12.72
C PHE A 172 -9.93 -38.96 -11.47
N GLU A 173 -10.48 -37.79 -11.22
CA GLU A 173 -11.49 -37.53 -10.21
C GLU A 173 -12.57 -36.64 -10.86
N ASP A 174 -13.83 -37.04 -10.82
CA ASP A 174 -14.97 -36.34 -11.45
C ASP A 174 -14.66 -35.90 -12.91
N ASP A 175 -14.16 -36.82 -13.74
CA ASP A 175 -13.74 -36.59 -15.14
C ASP A 175 -12.58 -35.57 -15.33
N LYS A 176 -11.95 -35.11 -14.26
CA LYS A 176 -10.79 -34.23 -14.29
C LYS A 176 -9.51 -35.01 -14.03
N TRP A 177 -8.51 -34.76 -14.86
CA TRP A 177 -7.17 -35.33 -14.66
C TRP A 177 -6.35 -34.43 -13.76
N GLY A 178 -5.75 -34.96 -12.71
CA GLY A 178 -4.97 -34.15 -11.77
C GLY A 178 -4.37 -34.98 -10.65
N TYR A 179 -3.79 -34.30 -9.68
CA TYR A 179 -3.21 -34.92 -8.48
C TYR A 179 -3.42 -33.99 -7.28
N TYR A 180 -3.26 -34.52 -6.08
CA TYR A 180 -3.29 -33.73 -4.87
C TYR A 180 -1.87 -33.27 -4.48
N GLU A 181 -1.72 -31.95 -4.27
CA GLU A 181 -0.57 -31.37 -3.57
C GLU A 181 -0.95 -31.10 -2.13
N TYR A 182 0.07 -31.17 -1.26
CA TYR A 182 -0.06 -30.87 0.17
C TYR A 182 0.87 -29.70 0.52
N PRO A 183 0.54 -28.48 0.05
CA PRO A 183 1.39 -27.32 0.33
C PRO A 183 1.41 -27.02 1.82
N GLU A 184 2.56 -26.62 2.33
CA GLU A 184 2.68 -26.08 3.66
C GLU A 184 1.76 -24.86 3.86
N PHE A 185 1.21 -24.71 5.07
CA PHE A 185 0.36 -23.60 5.39
C PHE A 185 1.15 -22.29 5.43
N ASN A 186 0.76 -21.34 4.62
CA ASN A 186 1.38 -20.02 4.54
C ASN A 186 0.49 -18.98 5.26
N LEU A 187 0.94 -18.53 6.42
CA LEU A 187 0.29 -17.47 7.24
C LEU A 187 0.17 -16.12 6.51
N GLY A 188 0.98 -15.86 5.50
CA GLY A 188 0.85 -14.67 4.64
C GLY A 188 -0.28 -14.78 3.61
N SER A 189 -0.81 -15.98 3.36
CA SER A 189 -1.83 -16.24 2.34
C SER A 189 -3.24 -16.16 2.93
N ARG A 190 -3.95 -15.05 2.71
CA ARG A 190 -5.34 -14.89 3.15
C ARG A 190 -6.27 -15.97 2.60
N GLN A 191 -6.00 -16.50 1.42
CA GLN A 191 -6.80 -17.57 0.82
C GLN A 191 -6.59 -18.88 1.58
N GLN A 192 -5.36 -19.22 1.94
CA GLN A 192 -5.08 -20.42 2.74
C GLN A 192 -5.66 -20.26 4.14
N ILE A 193 -5.49 -19.10 4.80
CA ILE A 193 -6.10 -18.80 6.09
C ILE A 193 -7.61 -19.06 6.04
N ALA A 194 -8.29 -18.54 5.03
CA ALA A 194 -9.74 -18.76 4.88
C ALA A 194 -10.09 -20.24 4.75
N LYS A 195 -9.36 -21.01 3.93
CA LYS A 195 -9.59 -22.45 3.73
C LYS A 195 -9.39 -23.24 5.03
N TYR A 196 -8.31 -22.94 5.77
CA TYR A 196 -8.04 -23.65 7.02
C TYR A 196 -9.06 -23.32 8.09
N LEU A 197 -9.44 -22.05 8.25
CA LEU A 197 -10.48 -21.68 9.21
C LEU A 197 -11.83 -22.32 8.86
N GLN A 198 -12.16 -22.42 7.57
CA GLN A 198 -13.36 -23.13 7.10
C GLN A 198 -13.26 -24.64 7.42
N HIS A 199 -12.10 -25.25 7.27
CA HIS A 199 -11.87 -26.64 7.66
C HIS A 199 -12.12 -26.85 9.16
N PHE A 200 -11.77 -25.87 10.01
CA PHE A 200 -12.10 -25.86 11.43
C PHE A 200 -13.53 -25.39 11.76
N GLY A 201 -14.39 -25.24 10.75
CA GLY A 201 -15.80 -24.93 10.94
C GLY A 201 -16.17 -23.44 10.90
N TRP A 202 -15.24 -22.55 10.55
CA TRP A 202 -15.56 -21.14 10.34
C TRP A 202 -16.46 -20.94 9.11
N LYS A 203 -17.50 -20.14 9.29
CA LYS A 203 -18.39 -19.73 8.18
C LYS A 203 -18.19 -18.25 7.90
N PRO A 204 -17.57 -17.88 6.77
CA PRO A 204 -17.36 -16.48 6.43
C PRO A 204 -18.68 -15.76 6.20
N LYS A 205 -18.79 -14.53 6.73
CA LYS A 205 -19.98 -13.67 6.59
C LYS A 205 -19.78 -12.56 5.57
N SER A 206 -18.52 -12.25 5.21
CA SER A 206 -18.16 -11.15 4.32
C SER A 206 -17.22 -11.64 3.24
N PHE A 207 -17.42 -11.13 2.02
CA PHE A 207 -16.68 -11.53 0.84
C PHE A 207 -16.18 -10.30 0.10
N THR A 208 -15.05 -10.44 -0.59
CA THR A 208 -14.54 -9.42 -1.53
C THR A 208 -15.41 -9.41 -2.80
N GLU A 209 -15.26 -8.37 -3.62
CA GLU A 209 -15.93 -8.29 -4.94
C GLU A 209 -15.66 -9.52 -5.83
N LYS A 210 -14.53 -10.18 -5.64
CA LYS A 210 -14.15 -11.43 -6.35
C LYS A 210 -14.68 -12.71 -5.70
N GLY A 211 -15.54 -12.60 -4.68
CA GLY A 211 -16.14 -13.74 -3.98
C GLY A 211 -15.22 -14.47 -3.00
N ASN A 212 -14.03 -13.96 -2.71
CA ASN A 212 -13.15 -14.55 -1.69
C ASN A 212 -13.57 -14.10 -0.28
N PRO A 213 -13.53 -14.98 0.73
CA PRO A 213 -13.78 -14.59 2.11
C PRO A 213 -12.86 -13.46 2.57
N ILE A 214 -13.42 -12.47 3.26
CA ILE A 214 -12.61 -11.41 3.86
C ILE A 214 -11.97 -11.98 5.13
N VAL A 215 -10.64 -11.92 5.17
CA VAL A 215 -9.82 -12.33 6.30
C VAL A 215 -8.99 -11.13 6.72
N ASP A 216 -9.53 -10.34 7.63
CA ASP A 216 -8.83 -9.23 8.26
C ASP A 216 -8.84 -9.38 9.79
N GLU A 217 -8.08 -8.54 10.48
CA GLU A 217 -7.96 -8.57 11.93
C GLU A 217 -9.33 -8.43 12.64
N LYS A 218 -10.26 -7.63 12.08
CA LYS A 218 -11.59 -7.43 12.66
C LYS A 218 -12.42 -8.71 12.57
N VAL A 219 -12.40 -9.35 11.42
CA VAL A 219 -13.12 -10.61 11.18
C VAL A 219 -12.51 -11.71 12.03
N LEU A 220 -11.18 -11.86 12.03
CA LEU A 220 -10.49 -12.90 12.79
C LEU A 220 -10.74 -12.81 14.31
N LYS A 221 -10.78 -11.61 14.89
CA LYS A 221 -11.13 -11.40 16.32
C LYS A 221 -12.54 -11.87 16.68
N THR A 222 -13.43 -12.04 15.70
CA THR A 222 -14.78 -12.58 15.93
C THR A 222 -14.85 -14.10 15.82
N VAL A 223 -13.78 -14.73 15.32
CA VAL A 223 -13.71 -16.18 15.12
C VAL A 223 -13.38 -16.85 16.44
N LYS A 224 -14.29 -17.71 16.92
CA LYS A 224 -14.14 -18.44 18.20
C LYS A 224 -13.39 -19.76 18.03
N ILE A 225 -12.34 -19.76 17.25
CA ILE A 225 -11.47 -20.91 17.01
C ILE A 225 -10.10 -20.55 17.62
N PRO A 226 -9.53 -21.37 18.51
CA PRO A 226 -8.26 -21.07 19.17
C PRO A 226 -7.13 -20.72 18.19
N GLU A 227 -7.07 -21.43 17.07
CA GLU A 227 -6.08 -21.23 16.02
C GLU A 227 -6.20 -19.85 15.34
N ALA A 228 -7.38 -19.25 15.34
CA ALA A 228 -7.58 -17.91 14.78
C ALA A 228 -6.79 -16.84 15.54
N GLN A 229 -6.57 -17.01 16.86
CA GLN A 229 -5.79 -16.08 17.65
C GLN A 229 -4.32 -16.06 17.22
N LEU A 230 -3.72 -17.21 16.95
CA LEU A 230 -2.34 -17.30 16.44
C LEU A 230 -2.19 -16.53 15.14
N ILE A 231 -3.17 -16.65 14.24
CA ILE A 231 -3.18 -15.90 12.98
C ILE A 231 -3.30 -14.39 13.22
N VAL A 232 -4.13 -13.96 14.16
CA VAL A 232 -4.27 -12.54 14.55
C VAL A 232 -2.94 -12.00 15.06
N ASP A 233 -2.29 -12.75 15.95
CA ASP A 233 -1.02 -12.35 16.57
C ASP A 233 0.10 -12.25 15.52
N TYR A 234 0.20 -13.23 14.61
CA TYR A 234 1.11 -13.20 13.47
C TYR A 234 0.89 -11.95 12.58
N LEU A 235 -0.33 -11.72 12.14
CA LEU A 235 -0.65 -10.57 11.27
C LEU A 235 -0.39 -9.23 11.97
N THR A 236 -0.65 -9.15 13.27
CA THR A 236 -0.38 -7.96 14.07
C THR A 236 1.12 -7.70 14.20
N LEU A 237 1.90 -8.74 14.54
CA LEU A 237 3.37 -8.65 14.65
C LEU A 237 4.00 -8.29 13.30
N THR A 238 3.61 -8.97 12.23
CA THR A 238 4.13 -8.70 10.88
C THR A 238 3.88 -7.26 10.44
N LYS A 239 2.68 -6.72 10.75
CA LYS A 239 2.36 -5.32 10.48
C LYS A 239 3.23 -4.36 11.31
N ARG A 240 3.47 -4.68 12.58
CA ARG A 240 4.33 -3.86 13.47
C ARG A 240 5.79 -3.90 13.01
N ILE A 241 6.30 -5.08 12.64
CA ILE A 241 7.64 -5.26 12.06
C ILE A 241 7.81 -4.39 10.82
N ALA A 242 6.87 -4.46 9.87
CA ALA A 242 6.92 -3.66 8.66
C ALA A 242 6.92 -2.15 8.95
N MET A 243 6.17 -1.72 9.97
CA MET A 243 6.11 -0.32 10.39
C MET A 243 7.44 0.15 11.00
N VAL A 244 7.99 -0.57 11.99
CA VAL A 244 9.26 -0.20 12.62
C VAL A 244 10.39 -0.25 11.60
N LYS A 245 10.42 -1.28 10.75
CA LYS A 245 11.39 -1.38 9.64
C LYS A 245 11.33 -0.17 8.71
N SER A 246 10.13 0.28 8.35
CA SER A 246 9.95 1.47 7.50
C SER A 246 10.47 2.76 8.14
N TRP A 247 10.45 2.86 9.47
CA TRP A 247 11.03 4.00 10.18
C TRP A 247 12.55 3.96 10.19
N VAL A 248 13.14 2.79 10.47
CA VAL A 248 14.60 2.61 10.46
C VAL A 248 15.16 2.88 9.06
N GLU A 249 14.54 2.34 8.01
CA GLU A 249 14.95 2.56 6.61
C GLU A 249 14.81 4.02 6.15
N ALA A 250 14.03 4.83 6.85
CA ALA A 250 13.79 6.23 6.52
C ALA A 250 14.63 7.21 7.34
N ILE A 251 15.58 6.74 8.14
CA ILE A 251 16.51 7.61 8.87
C ILE A 251 17.39 8.36 7.88
N ASP A 252 17.41 9.68 7.94
CA ASP A 252 18.37 10.50 7.21
C ASP A 252 19.73 10.41 7.92
N GLU A 253 20.71 9.79 7.28
CA GLU A 253 22.05 9.56 7.81
C GLU A 253 22.76 10.84 8.27
N ARG A 254 22.42 12.01 7.69
CA ARG A 254 23.04 13.30 8.04
C ARG A 254 22.47 13.88 9.33
N THR A 255 21.20 13.59 9.65
CA THR A 255 20.49 14.20 10.77
C THR A 255 20.15 13.22 11.88
N GLY A 256 20.20 11.90 11.62
CA GLY A 256 19.71 10.85 12.51
C GLY A 256 18.20 10.92 12.76
N ARG A 257 17.45 11.56 11.85
CA ARG A 257 16.03 11.82 12.03
C ARG A 257 15.18 11.16 10.92
N VAL A 258 13.95 10.88 11.26
CA VAL A 258 12.94 10.39 10.34
C VAL A 258 12.02 11.55 9.94
N HIS A 259 11.92 11.80 8.64
CA HIS A 259 11.13 12.89 8.06
C HIS A 259 9.85 12.34 7.41
N GLY A 260 8.87 11.93 8.23
CA GLY A 260 7.60 11.41 7.75
C GLY A 260 6.78 12.49 7.03
N ARG A 261 6.27 12.16 5.85
CA ARG A 261 5.44 13.09 5.07
C ARG A 261 4.00 13.06 5.53
N VAL A 262 3.46 14.24 5.81
CA VAL A 262 2.03 14.44 6.12
C VAL A 262 1.39 15.28 5.02
N ASN A 263 0.20 14.87 4.58
CA ASN A 263 -0.63 15.64 3.67
C ASN A 263 -1.85 16.13 4.46
N PRO A 264 -2.00 17.44 4.72
CA PRO A 264 -3.07 17.98 5.55
C PRO A 264 -4.47 17.61 5.07
N CYS A 265 -4.73 17.74 3.78
CA CYS A 265 -6.02 17.41 3.16
C CYS A 265 -5.93 16.10 2.34
N GLY A 266 -5.29 15.05 2.87
CA GLY A 266 -4.97 13.84 2.11
C GLY A 266 -6.15 12.91 1.84
N ALA A 267 -7.13 12.88 2.73
CA ALA A 267 -8.31 12.02 2.62
C ALA A 267 -9.55 12.79 2.17
N VAL A 268 -10.47 12.08 1.51
CA VAL A 268 -11.79 12.63 1.10
C VAL A 268 -12.59 13.18 2.29
N THR A 269 -12.37 12.65 3.49
CA THR A 269 -12.99 13.11 4.74
C THR A 269 -12.32 14.36 5.35
N GLY A 270 -11.37 15.00 4.66
CA GLY A 270 -10.60 16.13 5.18
C GLY A 270 -9.53 15.76 6.22
N ARG A 271 -9.31 14.47 6.48
CA ARG A 271 -8.27 14.03 7.42
C ARG A 271 -6.88 14.09 6.78
N MET A 272 -5.88 14.31 7.63
CA MET A 272 -4.48 14.17 7.24
C MET A 272 -4.16 12.73 6.87
N THR A 273 -3.29 12.56 5.87
CA THR A 273 -2.70 11.27 5.52
C THR A 273 -1.20 11.29 5.73
N HIS A 274 -0.63 10.15 6.14
CA HIS A 274 0.77 10.01 6.51
C HIS A 274 1.45 8.98 5.63
N SER A 275 2.69 9.27 5.18
CA SER A 275 3.46 8.39 4.31
C SER A 275 4.95 8.67 4.40
N LYS A 276 5.77 7.74 3.98
CA LYS A 276 7.22 7.86 3.75
C LYS A 276 8.04 8.36 4.95
N PRO A 277 8.01 7.69 6.07
CA PRO A 277 7.11 6.63 6.53
C PRO A 277 5.85 7.16 7.22
N ASN A 278 4.88 6.28 7.50
CA ASN A 278 3.72 6.63 8.31
C ASN A 278 4.10 6.63 9.80
N CYS A 279 4.19 7.82 10.40
CA CYS A 279 4.55 8.00 11.80
C CYS A 279 3.34 8.25 12.72
N ALA A 280 2.10 8.23 12.19
CA ALA A 280 0.91 8.58 12.98
C ALA A 280 0.14 7.39 13.55
N GLN A 281 0.33 6.18 13.00
CA GLN A 281 -0.39 4.99 13.43
C GLN A 281 0.44 4.12 14.38
N VAL A 282 1.07 4.75 15.37
CA VAL A 282 1.81 4.02 16.40
C VAL A 282 0.79 3.28 17.28
N PRO A 283 0.90 1.93 17.42
CA PRO A 283 0.02 1.19 18.30
C PRO A 283 0.17 1.66 19.74
N ALA A 284 -0.92 1.71 20.48
CA ALA A 284 -0.83 1.79 21.94
C ALA A 284 -0.18 0.51 22.47
N THR A 285 0.69 0.66 23.45
CA THR A 285 1.33 -0.46 24.16
C THR A 285 0.33 -1.20 25.04
#